data_1f76740371e315c69677bcaa959e81fb
#
_entry.id   1f76740371e315c69677bcaa959e81fb
#
_cell.length_a   1.000
_cell.length_b   1.000
_cell.length_c   1.000
_cell.angle_alpha   90.00
_cell.angle_beta   90.00
_cell.angle_gamma   90.00
#
_symmetry.space_group_name_H-M   'P 1'
#
loop_
_entity.id
_entity.type
_entity.pdbx_description
1 polymer ?
#
loop_
_entity_poly.entity_id
_entity_poly.type
_entity_poly.pdbx_seq_one_letter_code
_entity_poly.pdbx_strand_id
1 'polypeptide(L)'
;MTRKSKPLPYRGHDEATIASFRDDPEFAAEYLNDVLEDGDQRELLLALRRMASAFGGVPKLAQTTHLNATSLYRTLSPRGNPELRSLRALLKAMGMRLAVQPIRVRGARRLRAAA
;
A
#
# COMPACT_ATOMS: atom_id res chain seq x y z
N MET A 1 -7.26 -13.53 -25.35
CA MET A 1 -7.24 -12.93 -25.39
C MET A 1 -6.93 -12.10 -25.09
N THR A 2 -6.56 -12.03 -25.13
CA THR A 2 -6.14 -11.21 -25.00
C THR A 2 -6.20 -10.29 -24.87
N ARG A 3 -6.42 -10.14 -24.96
CA ARG A 3 -6.40 -9.23 -24.88
C ARG A 3 -6.54 -8.43 -24.58
N LYS A 4 -6.69 -8.44 -24.56
CA LYS A 4 -6.80 -7.79 -24.29
C LYS A 4 -6.25 -7.05 -23.83
N SER A 5 -5.88 -7.11 -23.68
CA SER A 5 -5.34 -6.32 -23.24
C SER A 5 -4.92 -5.23 -23.77
N LYS A 6 -5.06 -4.92 -24.39
CA LYS A 6 -4.72 -4.00 -24.93
C LYS A 6 -5.27 -2.86 -24.75
N PRO A 7 -5.92 -2.80 -24.54
CA PRO A 7 -6.58 -1.62 -24.50
C PRO A 7 -5.91 -0.61 -23.72
N LEU A 8 -6.45 -0.06 -22.76
CA LEU A 8 -5.91 1.01 -22.06
C LEU A 8 -4.74 0.53 -21.28
N PRO A 9 -3.54 0.83 -21.68
CA PRO A 9 -2.39 0.32 -21.02
C PRO A 9 -2.38 0.66 -19.55
N TYR A 10 -2.89 1.85 -19.22
CA TYR A 10 -3.01 2.26 -17.88
C TYR A 10 -3.83 1.36 -17.05
N ARG A 11 -5.06 1.01 -17.51
CA ARG A 11 -5.94 0.15 -16.79
C ARG A 11 -5.37 -1.24 -16.68
N GLY A 12 -4.79 -1.74 -17.75
CA GLY A 12 -4.19 -3.05 -17.74
C GLY A 12 -3.09 -3.14 -16.73
N HIS A 13 -2.29 -2.08 -16.64
CA HIS A 13 -1.21 -2.05 -15.70
C HIS A 13 -1.75 -2.05 -14.26
N ASP A 14 -2.76 -1.26 -13.99
CA ASP A 14 -3.33 -1.22 -12.65
C ASP A 14 -3.92 -2.55 -12.25
N GLU A 15 -4.65 -3.18 -13.16
CA GLU A 15 -5.27 -4.46 -12.85
C GLU A 15 -4.22 -5.54 -12.60
N ALA A 16 -3.18 -5.54 -13.41
CA ALA A 16 -2.11 -6.50 -13.23
C ALA A 16 -1.37 -6.26 -11.92
N THR A 17 -1.15 -5.01 -11.59
CA THR A 17 -0.48 -4.67 -10.35
C THR A 17 -1.31 -5.10 -9.15
N ILE A 18 -2.61 -4.84 -9.20
CA ILE A 18 -3.49 -5.23 -8.11
C ILE A 18 -3.50 -6.74 -7.93
N ALA A 19 -3.58 -7.47 -9.03
CA ALA A 19 -3.57 -8.92 -8.94
C ALA A 19 -2.26 -9.42 -8.35
N SER A 20 -1.16 -8.78 -8.71
CA SER A 20 0.15 -9.17 -8.21
C SER A 20 0.26 -8.96 -6.71
N PHE A 21 -0.37 -7.93 -6.18
CA PHE A 21 -0.34 -7.71 -4.74
C PHE A 21 -0.92 -8.88 -3.99
N ARG A 22 -2.05 -9.40 -4.49
CA ARG A 22 -2.71 -10.50 -3.83
C ARG A 22 -1.90 -11.78 -3.92
N ASP A 23 -1.29 -12.01 -5.08
CA ASP A 23 -0.56 -13.23 -5.32
C ASP A 23 0.84 -13.23 -4.72
N ASP A 24 1.40 -12.05 -4.49
CA ASP A 24 2.77 -11.91 -4.05
C ASP A 24 2.86 -10.84 -2.96
N PRO A 25 2.68 -11.23 -1.70
CA PRO A 25 2.71 -10.27 -0.60
C PRO A 25 4.03 -9.53 -0.47
N GLU A 26 5.13 -10.17 -0.85
CA GLU A 26 6.43 -9.49 -0.77
C GLU A 26 6.51 -8.38 -1.79
N PHE A 27 5.94 -8.61 -2.97
CA PHE A 27 5.88 -7.56 -3.97
C PHE A 27 5.02 -6.40 -3.48
N ALA A 28 3.91 -6.71 -2.82
CA ALA A 28 3.04 -5.67 -2.27
C ALA A 28 3.80 -4.84 -1.24
N ALA A 29 4.55 -5.49 -0.37
CA ALA A 29 5.32 -4.78 0.64
C ALA A 29 6.39 -3.91 0.02
N GLU A 30 7.08 -4.42 -1.00
CA GLU A 30 8.10 -3.63 -1.68
C GLU A 30 7.51 -2.41 -2.36
N TYR A 31 6.36 -2.60 -2.99
CA TYR A 31 5.69 -1.48 -3.65
C TYR A 31 5.35 -0.40 -2.64
N LEU A 32 4.77 -0.79 -1.51
CA LEU A 32 4.39 0.18 -0.50
C LEU A 32 5.61 0.84 0.11
N ASN A 33 6.67 0.09 0.34
CA ASN A 33 7.90 0.67 0.88
C ASN A 33 8.49 1.72 -0.06
N ASP A 34 8.45 1.45 -1.36
CA ASP A 34 8.94 2.41 -2.33
C ASP A 34 8.13 3.70 -2.28
N VAL A 35 6.82 3.58 -2.17
CA VAL A 35 5.96 4.75 -2.11
C VAL A 35 6.18 5.51 -0.81
N LEU A 36 6.35 4.79 0.30
CA LEU A 36 6.61 5.42 1.58
C LEU A 36 7.93 6.19 1.56
N GLU A 37 8.89 5.68 0.82
CA GLU A 37 10.21 6.29 0.78
C GLU A 37 10.27 7.50 -0.13
N ASP A 38 9.70 7.37 -1.31
CA ASP A 38 9.86 8.38 -2.36
C ASP A 38 8.58 9.08 -2.75
N GLY A 39 7.43 8.53 -2.43
CA GLY A 39 6.17 9.11 -2.86
C GLY A 39 5.68 10.19 -1.92
N ASP A 40 4.72 10.97 -2.43
CA ASP A 40 4.09 11.95 -1.57
C ASP A 40 2.83 11.35 -0.95
N GLN A 41 2.13 12.16 -0.19
CA GLN A 41 0.95 11.70 0.53
C GLN A 41 -0.13 11.14 -0.41
N ARG A 42 -0.33 11.79 -1.55
CA ARG A 42 -1.34 11.36 -2.49
C ARG A 42 -0.99 10.00 -3.10
N GLU A 43 0.28 9.82 -3.40
CA GLU A 43 0.74 8.55 -3.95
C GLU A 43 0.58 7.44 -2.93
N LEU A 44 0.85 7.75 -1.67
CA LEU A 44 0.67 6.76 -0.62
C LEU A 44 -0.79 6.34 -0.51
N LEU A 45 -1.70 7.31 -0.53
CA LEU A 45 -3.11 6.98 -0.43
C LEU A 45 -3.59 6.18 -1.63
N LEU A 46 -3.10 6.51 -2.82
CA LEU A 46 -3.44 5.74 -4.01
C LEU A 46 -2.93 4.31 -3.88
N ALA A 47 -1.70 4.16 -3.39
CA ALA A 47 -1.14 2.83 -3.21
C ALA A 47 -1.97 2.02 -2.23
N LEU A 48 -2.38 2.63 -1.13
CA LEU A 48 -3.19 1.94 -0.14
C LEU A 48 -4.54 1.52 -0.71
N ARG A 49 -5.13 2.37 -1.53
CA ARG A 49 -6.39 2.02 -2.17
C ARG A 49 -6.24 0.86 -3.13
N ARG A 50 -5.17 0.86 -3.91
CA ARG A 50 -4.91 -0.26 -4.83
C ARG A 50 -4.72 -1.55 -4.06
N MET A 51 -3.98 -1.48 -2.96
CA MET A 51 -3.75 -2.65 -2.15
C MET A 51 -5.04 -3.12 -1.48
N ALA A 52 -5.86 -2.17 -1.01
CA ALA A 52 -7.14 -2.54 -0.42
C ALA A 52 -8.00 -3.29 -1.43
N SER A 53 -7.97 -2.86 -2.69
CA SER A 53 -8.72 -3.57 -3.73
C SER A 53 -8.23 -4.99 -3.90
N ALA A 54 -6.93 -5.20 -3.79
CA ALA A 54 -6.36 -6.54 -3.96
C ALA A 54 -6.76 -7.47 -2.83
N PHE A 55 -7.02 -6.92 -1.66
CA PHE A 55 -7.29 -7.73 -0.48
C PHE A 55 -8.77 -7.70 -0.07
N GLY A 56 -9.65 -7.55 -1.04
CA GLY A 56 -11.07 -7.70 -0.80
C GLY A 56 -11.88 -6.42 -0.83
N GLY A 57 -11.22 -5.28 -0.94
CA GLY A 57 -11.92 -4.01 -1.00
C GLY A 57 -12.16 -3.42 0.38
N VAL A 58 -12.52 -2.14 0.38
CA VAL A 58 -12.71 -1.41 1.61
C VAL A 58 -13.77 -2.02 2.51
N PRO A 59 -14.93 -2.46 1.98
CA PRO A 59 -15.94 -3.04 2.88
C PRO A 59 -15.42 -4.25 3.63
N LYS A 60 -14.69 -5.11 2.97
CA LYS A 60 -14.18 -6.30 3.63
C LYS A 60 -13.10 -5.93 4.66
N LEU A 61 -12.24 -5.00 4.31
CA LEU A 61 -11.22 -4.57 5.24
C LEU A 61 -11.82 -3.87 6.45
N ALA A 62 -12.89 -3.11 6.24
CA ALA A 62 -13.58 -2.48 7.35
C ALA A 62 -14.12 -3.52 8.31
N GLN A 63 -14.67 -4.61 7.76
CA GLN A 63 -15.16 -5.70 8.57
C GLN A 63 -14.06 -6.34 9.38
N THR A 64 -12.95 -6.65 8.71
CA THR A 64 -11.85 -7.34 9.34
C THR A 64 -11.17 -6.50 10.41
N THR A 65 -11.06 -5.21 10.17
CA THR A 65 -10.34 -4.32 11.06
C THR A 65 -11.26 -3.70 12.12
N HIS A 66 -12.56 -3.90 11.97
CA HIS A 66 -13.57 -3.27 12.83
C HIS A 66 -13.54 -1.75 12.70
N LEU A 67 -13.06 -1.26 11.57
CA LEU A 67 -13.11 0.17 11.27
C LEU A 67 -14.37 0.46 10.51
N ASN A 68 -14.84 1.70 10.62
CA ASN A 68 -16.04 2.12 9.90
C ASN A 68 -15.73 2.25 8.42
N ALA A 69 -16.55 1.64 7.57
CA ALA A 69 -16.30 1.64 6.13
C ALA A 69 -16.29 3.06 5.55
N THR A 70 -17.24 3.88 5.97
CA THR A 70 -17.31 5.25 5.48
C THR A 70 -16.07 6.03 5.86
N SER A 71 -15.64 5.87 7.10
CA SER A 71 -14.42 6.52 7.56
C SER A 71 -13.20 6.02 6.80
N LEU A 72 -13.18 4.73 6.50
CA LEU A 72 -12.06 4.15 5.79
C LEU A 72 -11.99 4.67 4.36
N TYR A 73 -13.14 4.77 3.69
CA TYR A 73 -13.17 5.38 2.36
C TYR A 73 -12.62 6.81 2.38
N ARG A 74 -13.05 7.56 3.39
CA ARG A 74 -12.61 8.95 3.51
C ARG A 74 -11.11 9.01 3.80
N THR A 75 -10.65 8.16 4.68
CA THR A 75 -9.24 8.09 5.05
C THR A 75 -8.36 7.78 3.84
N LEU A 76 -8.84 6.92 2.95
CA LEU A 76 -8.07 6.51 1.78
C LEU A 76 -8.34 7.37 0.56
N SER A 77 -9.14 8.42 0.71
CA SER A 77 -9.40 9.33 -0.41
C SER A 77 -8.15 10.18 -0.67
N PRO A 78 -8.09 10.87 -1.82
CA PRO A 78 -6.90 11.65 -2.15
C PRO A 78 -6.51 12.70 -1.12
N ARG A 79 -7.46 13.13 -0.30
CA ARG A 79 -7.18 14.10 0.75
C ARG A 79 -7.18 13.48 2.13
N GLY A 80 -7.17 12.16 2.19
CA GLY A 80 -7.22 11.48 3.46
C GLY A 80 -5.94 11.66 4.25
N ASN A 81 -6.05 11.33 5.52
CA ASN A 81 -4.92 11.40 6.43
C ASN A 81 -5.07 10.28 7.44
N PRO A 82 -4.58 9.11 7.12
CA PRO A 82 -4.77 7.97 8.01
C PRO A 82 -4.06 8.15 9.34
N GLU A 83 -4.80 7.87 10.40
CA GLU A 83 -4.18 7.79 11.70
C GLU A 83 -3.29 6.56 11.74
N LEU A 84 -2.24 6.65 12.54
CA LEU A 84 -1.31 5.54 12.67
C LEU A 84 -2.02 4.26 13.07
N ARG A 85 -2.96 4.35 13.98
CA ARG A 85 -3.70 3.18 14.43
C ARG A 85 -4.47 2.53 13.28
N SER A 86 -5.12 3.35 12.47
CA SER A 86 -5.88 2.84 11.32
C SER A 86 -4.95 2.23 10.29
N LEU A 87 -3.84 2.88 10.04
CA LEU A 87 -2.87 2.38 9.08
C LEU A 87 -2.32 1.03 9.52
N ARG A 88 -1.99 0.91 10.80
CA ARG A 88 -1.47 -0.35 11.31
C ARG A 88 -2.51 -1.47 11.19
N ALA A 89 -3.76 -1.17 11.52
CA ALA A 89 -4.81 -2.17 11.44
C ALA A 89 -5.04 -2.59 9.99
N LEU A 90 -5.01 -1.63 9.09
CA LEU A 90 -5.21 -1.91 7.68
C LEU A 90 -4.10 -2.79 7.12
N LEU A 91 -2.86 -2.45 7.43
CA LEU A 91 -1.73 -3.24 6.97
C LEU A 91 -1.77 -4.65 7.54
N LYS A 92 -2.11 -4.76 8.81
CA LYS A 92 -2.20 -6.06 9.44
C LYS A 92 -3.25 -6.94 8.75
N ALA A 93 -4.38 -6.34 8.39
CA ALA A 93 -5.42 -7.08 7.69
C ALA A 93 -4.95 -7.55 6.33
N MET A 94 -3.97 -6.89 5.76
CA MET A 94 -3.38 -7.28 4.48
C MET A 94 -2.12 -8.11 4.65
N GLY A 95 -1.83 -8.54 5.88
CA GLY A 95 -0.70 -9.42 6.12
C GLY A 95 0.63 -8.70 6.28
N MET A 96 0.58 -7.42 6.58
CA MET A 96 1.79 -6.61 6.65
C MET A 96 1.88 -5.86 7.97
N ARG A 97 3.01 -5.24 8.21
CA ARG A 97 3.20 -4.44 9.40
C ARG A 97 4.12 -3.28 9.09
N LEU A 98 3.96 -2.21 9.87
CA LEU A 98 4.90 -1.10 9.78
C LEU A 98 6.20 -1.48 10.46
N ALA A 99 7.29 -1.00 9.89
CA ALA A 99 8.60 -1.23 10.46
C ALA A 99 9.45 0.00 10.20
N VAL A 100 10.52 0.11 10.97
CA VAL A 100 11.43 1.23 10.84
C VAL A 100 12.80 0.68 10.46
N GLN A 101 13.42 1.31 9.48
CA GLN A 101 14.72 0.89 9.00
C GLN A 101 15.60 2.12 8.86
N PRO A 102 16.91 1.96 9.01
CA PRO A 102 17.81 3.08 8.75
C PRO A 102 17.72 3.49 7.29
N ILE A 103 17.96 4.74 7.05
CA ILE A 103 17.98 5.22 5.68
C ILE A 103 19.19 4.60 4.96
N ARG A 104 18.91 3.97 3.84
CA ARG A 104 19.95 3.31 3.09
C ARG A 104 20.53 4.25 2.08
N VAL A 105 21.44 5.09 2.55
CA VAL A 105 22.14 5.95 1.63
C VAL A 105 23.60 5.57 1.69
N ARG A 106 24.34 6.00 0.69
CA ARG A 106 25.75 5.75 0.67
C ARG A 106 26.35 6.30 1.93
N GLY A 107 26.99 5.51 2.71
CA GLY A 107 27.57 5.93 3.96
C GLY A 107 26.71 5.66 5.18
N ALA A 108 25.49 5.22 4.99
CA ALA A 108 24.63 4.90 6.12
C ALA A 108 25.26 3.84 7.01
N ARG A 109 25.97 2.94 6.41
CA ARG A 109 26.63 1.90 7.15
C ARG A 109 27.65 2.47 8.11
N ARG A 110 28.36 3.52 7.68
CA ARG A 110 29.31 4.15 8.54
C ARG A 110 28.68 4.79 9.73
N LEU A 111 27.54 5.41 9.54
CA LEU A 111 26.81 5.97 10.66
C LEU A 111 26.49 4.93 11.67
N ARG A 112 26.02 3.79 11.21
CA ARG A 112 25.65 2.72 12.09
C ARG A 112 26.85 2.19 12.82
N ALA A 113 27.95 2.07 12.13
CA ALA A 113 29.17 1.56 12.73
C ALA A 113 29.69 2.51 13.80
N ALA A 114 29.50 3.79 13.60
CA ALA A 114 29.95 4.77 14.54
C ALA A 114 29.11 4.79 15.82
N ALA A 115 27.87 4.38 15.67
CA ALA A 115 27.02 4.34 16.84
C ALA A 115 27.37 3.18 17.70
#